data_325ff1076c23879f96cc946f8308856c
#
_entry.id   325ff1076c23879f96cc946f8308856c
#
_cell.length_a   1.000
_cell.length_b   1.000
_cell.length_c   1.000
_cell.angle_alpha   90.00
_cell.angle_beta   90.00
_cell.angle_gamma   90.00
#
_symmetry.space_group_name_H-M   'P 1'
#
loop_
_entity.id
_entity.type
_entity.pdbx_description
1 polymer ?
#
loop_
_entity_poly.entity_id
_entity_poly.type
_entity_poly.pdbx_seq_one_letter_code
_entity_poly.pdbx_strand_id
1 'polypeptide(L)'
;FMLLIVVCVWLLSDRRASRWVGTVSNNLLVVSAVIWVLGVLVYLVGFYRPELNWLSVIPGAVIAAFKMFVVSNDLSRVSKVMQEDVLYMSMFSLVHFAAAFVTFLFIFKMIGYKIKSSLNVLMHKWFKAEGKTVHLFWGINEASCLMAEDIRKIHADDTIIFVDIDEDSDDASQKKASLSHITNSITISSSEIARLDAVEALVDHCYNGPAAFNTDGEMDIFGALHLRNIAAIVQKSSRSYFYFLSDDEAQNIAGALNLQQDSQLRSMTENRPVIYVHARRNTNNSVLDHYSQYVGDQSRMEIQIVDSAYLSVATLKRNETALPVRCVEVDKATGAVDTPFTSLIVGFGDTGLEAFRFLYEYSAFVGSDGKKSPFKCYAVDERMDRIEGFVRVRMPAIGEEELSLIKASVDSEKFWTKINGIIRDLNYVVIALNNDTVGLSLAVNLFKSALMNRPSGLPLLKIMVRCYDSVSEKRMSEVAHSLNMSIEEGKVEICLFGKEEDLYRCSTILSDAVLSEAKEFNRVYE
;
A
#
# COMPACT_ATOMS: atom_id res chain seq x y z
N PHE A 1 -27.58 19.06 -23.56
CA PHE A 1 -26.51 18.91 -22.56
C PHE A 1 -26.93 17.91 -21.47
N MET A 2 -28.07 18.09 -20.80
CA MET A 2 -28.60 17.16 -19.77
C MET A 2 -28.77 15.73 -20.29
N LEU A 3 -29.30 15.54 -21.49
CA LEU A 3 -29.47 14.21 -22.10
C LEU A 3 -28.12 13.51 -22.33
N LEU A 4 -27.09 14.27 -22.69
CA LEU A 4 -25.71 13.76 -22.89
C LEU A 4 -25.09 13.33 -21.58
N ILE A 5 -25.31 14.07 -20.48
CA ILE A 5 -24.88 13.69 -19.13
C ILE A 5 -25.59 12.41 -18.68
N VAL A 6 -26.91 12.29 -18.89
CA VAL A 6 -27.68 11.09 -18.52
C VAL A 6 -27.19 9.86 -19.30
N VAL A 7 -26.91 10.01 -20.59
CA VAL A 7 -26.36 8.95 -21.43
C VAL A 7 -24.97 8.56 -20.96
N CYS A 8 -24.12 9.53 -20.59
CA CYS A 8 -22.78 9.24 -20.04
C CYS A 8 -22.85 8.48 -18.70
N VAL A 9 -23.72 8.91 -17.79
CA VAL A 9 -23.92 8.24 -16.49
C VAL A 9 -24.46 6.82 -16.72
N TRP A 10 -25.40 6.63 -17.65
CA TRP A 10 -25.91 5.31 -18.00
C TRP A 10 -24.83 4.41 -18.62
N LEU A 11 -24.03 4.92 -19.58
CA LEU A 11 -22.92 4.21 -20.20
C LEU A 11 -21.83 3.81 -19.19
N LEU A 12 -21.62 4.60 -18.14
CA LEU A 12 -20.65 4.31 -17.07
C LEU A 12 -21.21 3.34 -16.03
N SER A 13 -22.52 3.31 -15.80
CA SER A 13 -23.16 2.46 -14.79
C SER A 13 -23.49 1.05 -15.30
N ASP A 14 -23.75 0.87 -16.59
CA ASP A 14 -24.04 -0.45 -17.17
C ASP A 14 -22.75 -1.19 -17.57
N ARG A 15 -22.48 -2.35 -16.94
CA ARG A 15 -21.31 -3.20 -17.22
C ARG A 15 -21.20 -3.69 -18.67
N ARG A 16 -22.32 -3.80 -19.41
CA ARG A 16 -22.30 -4.21 -20.82
C ARG A 16 -21.93 -3.03 -21.73
N ALA A 17 -22.54 -1.87 -21.48
CA ALA A 17 -22.25 -0.64 -22.20
C ALA A 17 -20.79 -0.20 -21.96
N SER A 18 -20.30 -0.28 -20.72
CA SER A 18 -18.92 0.03 -20.36
C SER A 18 -17.89 -0.86 -21.08
N ARG A 19 -18.16 -2.17 -21.22
CA ARG A 19 -17.31 -3.07 -22.00
C ARG A 19 -17.29 -2.72 -23.48
N TRP A 20 -18.45 -2.42 -24.07
CA TRP A 20 -18.55 -2.02 -25.46
C TRP A 20 -17.81 -0.70 -25.74
N VAL A 21 -18.01 0.31 -24.89
CA VAL A 21 -17.29 1.60 -24.95
C VAL A 21 -15.77 1.37 -24.79
N GLY A 22 -15.35 0.47 -23.91
CA GLY A 22 -13.95 0.08 -23.76
C GLY A 22 -13.34 -0.52 -25.03
N THR A 23 -14.07 -1.41 -25.71
CA THR A 23 -13.63 -2.04 -26.96
C THR A 23 -13.52 -1.01 -28.09
N VAL A 24 -14.51 -0.12 -28.22
CA VAL A 24 -14.51 0.98 -29.21
C VAL A 24 -13.38 1.97 -28.90
N SER A 25 -13.20 2.31 -27.63
CA SER A 25 -12.14 3.22 -27.16
C SER A 25 -10.72 2.69 -27.42
N ASN A 26 -10.51 1.39 -27.31
CA ASN A 26 -9.22 0.76 -27.61
C ASN A 26 -8.89 0.77 -29.10
N ASN A 27 -9.91 0.72 -29.96
CA ASN A 27 -9.80 0.73 -31.42
C ASN A 27 -10.21 2.06 -32.06
N LEU A 28 -10.14 3.16 -31.30
CA LEU A 28 -10.70 4.45 -31.71
C LEU A 28 -10.18 4.95 -33.05
N LEU A 29 -8.88 4.77 -33.33
CA LEU A 29 -8.27 5.15 -34.61
C LEU A 29 -8.86 4.37 -35.79
N VAL A 30 -9.04 3.05 -35.62
CA VAL A 30 -9.62 2.20 -36.67
C VAL A 30 -11.07 2.57 -36.92
N VAL A 31 -11.86 2.76 -35.86
CA VAL A 31 -13.26 3.17 -35.96
C VAL A 31 -13.39 4.56 -36.61
N SER A 32 -12.52 5.51 -36.24
CA SER A 32 -12.48 6.84 -36.87
C SER A 32 -12.18 6.75 -38.36
N ALA A 33 -11.19 5.93 -38.76
CA ALA A 33 -10.83 5.72 -40.16
C ALA A 33 -11.99 5.11 -40.96
N VAL A 34 -12.69 4.13 -40.42
CA VAL A 34 -13.85 3.51 -41.07
C VAL A 34 -14.99 4.55 -41.27
N ILE A 35 -15.32 5.33 -40.22
CA ILE A 35 -16.34 6.37 -40.28
C ILE A 35 -15.94 7.46 -41.29
N TRP A 36 -14.66 7.83 -41.31
CA TRP A 36 -14.15 8.80 -42.26
C TRP A 36 -14.30 8.32 -43.71
N VAL A 37 -13.94 7.05 -44.00
CA VAL A 37 -14.11 6.45 -45.34
C VAL A 37 -15.60 6.42 -45.73
N LEU A 38 -16.49 6.02 -44.81
CA LEU A 38 -17.92 6.04 -45.03
C LEU A 38 -18.43 7.46 -45.30
N GLY A 39 -17.92 8.45 -44.57
CA GLY A 39 -18.20 9.85 -44.80
C GLY A 39 -17.79 10.34 -46.18
N VAL A 40 -16.59 9.98 -46.63
CA VAL A 40 -16.11 10.30 -47.97
C VAL A 40 -17.04 9.69 -49.01
N LEU A 41 -17.49 8.45 -48.89
CA LEU A 41 -18.41 7.79 -49.81
C LEU A 41 -19.77 8.50 -49.84
N VAL A 42 -20.32 8.85 -48.69
CA VAL A 42 -21.60 9.57 -48.59
C VAL A 42 -21.52 10.94 -49.26
N TYR A 43 -20.41 11.67 -49.02
CA TYR A 43 -20.21 12.96 -49.68
C TYR A 43 -19.90 12.86 -51.19
N LEU A 44 -19.19 11.82 -51.63
CA LEU A 44 -18.96 11.58 -53.05
C LEU A 44 -20.28 11.37 -53.81
N VAL A 45 -21.18 10.56 -53.25
CA VAL A 45 -22.52 10.34 -53.83
C VAL A 45 -23.33 11.64 -53.81
N GLY A 46 -23.31 12.41 -52.71
CA GLY A 46 -24.06 13.63 -52.53
C GLY A 46 -23.61 14.80 -53.41
N PHE A 47 -22.31 14.89 -53.66
CA PHE A 47 -21.70 15.96 -54.47
C PHE A 47 -21.66 15.64 -55.95
N TYR A 48 -21.92 14.36 -56.32
CA TYR A 48 -21.92 13.96 -57.72
C TYR A 48 -23.00 14.70 -58.51
N ARG A 49 -22.57 15.35 -59.60
CA ARG A 49 -23.44 15.95 -60.62
C ARG A 49 -22.88 15.59 -61.99
N PRO A 50 -23.72 15.25 -62.97
CA PRO A 50 -23.25 14.86 -64.32
C PRO A 50 -22.38 15.91 -65.02
N GLU A 51 -22.52 17.15 -64.63
CA GLU A 51 -21.80 18.32 -65.21
C GLU A 51 -20.43 18.58 -64.57
N LEU A 52 -20.11 17.94 -63.44
CA LEU A 52 -18.85 18.16 -62.71
C LEU A 52 -17.84 17.08 -62.97
N ASN A 53 -16.56 17.50 -63.19
CA ASN A 53 -15.47 16.57 -63.30
C ASN A 53 -15.24 15.89 -61.93
N TRP A 54 -15.24 14.55 -61.93
CA TRP A 54 -15.06 13.73 -60.72
C TRP A 54 -13.78 14.10 -59.94
N LEU A 55 -12.69 14.54 -60.60
CA LEU A 55 -11.44 15.00 -59.98
C LEU A 55 -11.64 16.23 -59.06
N SER A 56 -12.66 17.06 -59.30
CA SER A 56 -12.97 18.20 -58.43
C SER A 56 -13.89 17.85 -57.25
N VAL A 57 -14.63 16.75 -57.36
CA VAL A 57 -15.57 16.28 -56.34
C VAL A 57 -14.82 15.56 -55.20
N ILE A 58 -13.79 14.78 -55.50
CA ILE A 58 -13.03 13.99 -54.50
C ILE A 58 -12.43 14.89 -53.39
N PRO A 59 -11.65 15.93 -53.68
CA PRO A 59 -11.10 16.79 -52.60
C PRO A 59 -12.17 17.42 -51.73
N GLY A 60 -13.29 17.84 -52.36
CA GLY A 60 -14.44 18.39 -51.64
C GLY A 60 -15.07 17.38 -50.67
N ALA A 61 -15.27 16.14 -51.10
CA ALA A 61 -15.81 15.06 -50.26
C ALA A 61 -14.87 14.70 -49.10
N VAL A 62 -13.57 14.65 -49.38
CA VAL A 62 -12.53 14.37 -48.34
C VAL A 62 -12.54 15.45 -47.25
N ILE A 63 -12.55 16.73 -47.67
CA ILE A 63 -12.60 17.86 -46.72
C ILE A 63 -13.92 17.85 -45.93
N ALA A 64 -15.06 17.62 -46.61
CA ALA A 64 -16.35 17.53 -45.94
C ALA A 64 -16.43 16.39 -44.94
N ALA A 65 -15.84 15.24 -45.25
CA ALA A 65 -15.73 14.11 -44.31
C ALA A 65 -14.87 14.43 -43.08
N PHE A 66 -13.82 15.24 -43.17
CA PHE A 66 -13.10 15.73 -41.99
C PHE A 66 -13.93 16.69 -41.14
N LYS A 67 -14.74 17.54 -41.77
CA LYS A 67 -15.60 18.49 -41.06
C LYS A 67 -16.65 17.81 -40.20
N MET A 68 -17.08 16.58 -40.53
CA MET A 68 -18.05 15.82 -39.72
C MET A 68 -17.58 15.62 -38.29
N PHE A 69 -16.26 15.41 -38.08
CA PHE A 69 -15.68 15.22 -36.75
C PHE A 69 -15.68 16.50 -35.91
N VAL A 70 -15.83 17.67 -36.53
CA VAL A 70 -15.97 18.97 -35.86
C VAL A 70 -17.45 19.40 -35.77
N VAL A 71 -18.36 18.42 -35.94
CA VAL A 71 -19.83 18.66 -35.92
C VAL A 71 -20.29 19.70 -36.95
N SER A 72 -19.56 19.81 -38.05
CA SER A 72 -19.90 20.66 -39.19
C SER A 72 -20.32 19.81 -40.37
N ASN A 73 -21.25 20.30 -41.18
CA ASN A 73 -21.70 19.64 -42.40
C ASN A 73 -21.69 20.58 -43.61
N ASP A 74 -21.53 20.02 -44.80
CA ASP A 74 -21.61 20.72 -46.07
C ASP A 74 -22.90 20.30 -46.84
N LEU A 75 -24.05 20.16 -46.11
CA LEU A 75 -25.32 19.73 -46.68
C LEU A 75 -25.77 20.64 -47.83
N SER A 76 -25.45 21.94 -47.77
CA SER A 76 -25.76 22.91 -48.83
C SER A 76 -25.13 22.59 -50.20
N ARG A 77 -24.06 21.79 -50.21
CA ARG A 77 -23.39 21.35 -51.45
C ARG A 77 -23.93 20.05 -52.00
N VAL A 78 -24.70 19.29 -51.22
CA VAL A 78 -25.37 18.07 -51.65
C VAL A 78 -26.44 18.39 -52.67
N SER A 79 -26.59 17.56 -53.72
CA SER A 79 -27.59 17.77 -54.75
C SER A 79 -29.00 17.70 -54.16
N LYS A 80 -29.94 18.52 -54.65
CA LYS A 80 -31.33 18.56 -54.14
C LYS A 80 -32.03 17.20 -54.26
N VAL A 81 -31.76 16.46 -55.31
CA VAL A 81 -32.30 15.10 -55.51
C VAL A 81 -31.89 14.17 -54.35
N MET A 82 -30.63 14.24 -53.92
CA MET A 82 -30.15 13.42 -52.78
C MET A 82 -30.66 13.94 -51.43
N GLN A 83 -30.92 15.26 -51.30
CA GLN A 83 -31.55 15.80 -50.09
C GLN A 83 -32.98 15.37 -49.89
N GLU A 84 -33.70 15.04 -50.98
CA GLU A 84 -35.09 14.55 -50.98
C GLU A 84 -35.13 13.02 -50.80
N ASP A 85 -34.03 12.30 -51.02
CA ASP A 85 -33.94 10.86 -50.82
C ASP A 85 -33.83 10.50 -49.34
N VAL A 86 -34.85 9.81 -48.81
CA VAL A 86 -34.95 9.41 -47.40
C VAL A 86 -33.84 8.46 -47.02
N LEU A 87 -33.47 7.53 -47.91
CA LEU A 87 -32.41 6.53 -47.62
C LEU A 87 -31.04 7.23 -47.52
N TYR A 88 -30.74 8.10 -48.48
CA TYR A 88 -29.51 8.88 -48.48
C TYR A 88 -29.40 9.76 -47.22
N MET A 89 -30.44 10.51 -46.88
CA MET A 89 -30.46 11.40 -45.72
C MET A 89 -30.37 10.64 -44.40
N SER A 90 -30.93 9.43 -44.31
CA SER A 90 -30.77 8.56 -43.14
C SER A 90 -29.33 8.11 -42.98
N MET A 91 -28.67 7.67 -44.07
CA MET A 91 -27.23 7.30 -44.05
C MET A 91 -26.33 8.49 -43.73
N PHE A 92 -26.62 9.66 -44.33
CA PHE A 92 -25.93 10.91 -44.07
C PHE A 92 -25.98 11.26 -42.56
N SER A 93 -27.19 11.25 -41.98
CA SER A 93 -27.39 11.54 -40.56
C SER A 93 -26.72 10.53 -39.65
N LEU A 94 -26.77 9.22 -39.96
CA LEU A 94 -26.13 8.17 -39.18
C LEU A 94 -24.61 8.33 -39.14
N VAL A 95 -23.98 8.61 -40.30
CA VAL A 95 -22.53 8.77 -40.39
C VAL A 95 -22.07 10.03 -39.65
N HIS A 96 -22.83 11.14 -39.76
CA HIS A 96 -22.53 12.37 -39.00
C HIS A 96 -22.65 12.16 -37.49
N PHE A 97 -23.72 11.48 -37.07
CA PHE A 97 -23.91 11.15 -35.66
C PHE A 97 -22.78 10.25 -35.14
N ALA A 98 -22.37 9.23 -35.92
CA ALA A 98 -21.25 8.37 -35.58
C ALA A 98 -19.92 9.14 -35.48
N ALA A 99 -19.65 10.07 -36.40
CA ALA A 99 -18.45 10.90 -36.36
C ALA A 99 -18.44 11.81 -35.12
N ALA A 100 -19.56 12.48 -34.81
CA ALA A 100 -19.70 13.30 -33.61
C ALA A 100 -19.51 12.47 -32.33
N PHE A 101 -20.07 11.26 -32.31
CA PHE A 101 -19.92 10.34 -31.16
C PHE A 101 -18.48 9.88 -30.95
N VAL A 102 -17.77 9.57 -32.03
CA VAL A 102 -16.34 9.19 -31.95
C VAL A 102 -15.47 10.35 -31.49
N THR A 103 -15.77 11.58 -31.99
CA THR A 103 -15.06 12.78 -31.49
C THR A 103 -15.32 12.99 -30.01
N PHE A 104 -16.57 12.83 -29.57
CA PHE A 104 -16.91 12.87 -28.14
C PHE A 104 -16.15 11.82 -27.33
N LEU A 105 -16.06 10.56 -27.82
CA LEU A 105 -15.28 9.51 -27.15
C LEU A 105 -13.79 9.84 -27.10
N PHE A 106 -13.26 10.48 -28.15
CA PHE A 106 -11.86 10.92 -28.16
C PHE A 106 -11.58 12.00 -27.10
N ILE A 107 -12.44 13.02 -27.04
CA ILE A 107 -12.36 14.07 -26.02
C ILE A 107 -12.56 13.45 -24.64
N PHE A 108 -13.53 12.56 -24.49
CA PHE A 108 -13.79 11.86 -23.23
C PHE A 108 -12.62 10.95 -22.81
N LYS A 109 -11.90 10.33 -23.76
CA LYS A 109 -10.70 9.55 -23.46
C LYS A 109 -9.54 10.43 -23.02
N MET A 110 -9.35 11.61 -23.64
CA MET A 110 -8.31 12.57 -23.25
C MET A 110 -8.56 13.19 -21.87
N ILE A 111 -9.81 13.54 -21.59
CA ILE A 111 -10.21 14.22 -20.36
C ILE A 111 -10.72 13.20 -19.32
N GLY A 112 -11.29 12.10 -19.77
CA GLY A 112 -12.06 11.15 -18.99
C GLY A 112 -11.25 10.37 -17.97
N TYR A 113 -9.94 10.24 -18.15
CA TYR A 113 -9.09 9.61 -17.12
C TYR A 113 -9.05 10.47 -15.85
N LYS A 114 -8.95 11.79 -16.02
CA LYS A 114 -8.95 12.75 -14.89
C LYS A 114 -10.36 13.00 -14.32
N ILE A 115 -11.39 13.00 -15.15
CA ILE A 115 -12.78 13.20 -14.71
C ILE A 115 -13.34 11.93 -14.04
N LYS A 116 -12.88 10.75 -14.42
CA LYS A 116 -13.42 9.48 -13.90
C LYS A 116 -13.14 9.30 -12.40
N SER A 117 -11.96 9.64 -11.93
CA SER A 117 -11.59 9.58 -10.52
C SER A 117 -12.41 10.56 -9.69
N SER A 118 -12.48 11.81 -10.14
CA SER A 118 -13.28 12.86 -9.51
C SER A 118 -14.77 12.52 -9.45
N LEU A 119 -15.33 11.99 -10.54
CA LEU A 119 -16.72 11.50 -10.58
C LEU A 119 -16.94 10.32 -9.63
N ASN A 120 -16.00 9.40 -9.53
CA ASN A 120 -16.10 8.29 -8.59
C ASN A 120 -16.14 8.77 -7.15
N VAL A 121 -15.32 9.75 -6.77
CA VAL A 121 -15.33 10.35 -5.43
C VAL A 121 -16.68 11.02 -5.17
N LEU A 122 -17.20 11.83 -6.11
CA LEU A 122 -18.50 12.47 -5.99
C LEU A 122 -19.65 11.46 -5.90
N MET A 123 -19.62 10.39 -6.69
CA MET A 123 -20.61 9.32 -6.63
C MET A 123 -20.59 8.59 -5.29
N HIS A 124 -19.40 8.37 -4.69
CA HIS A 124 -19.29 7.81 -3.35
C HIS A 124 -19.82 8.77 -2.29
N LYS A 125 -19.45 10.06 -2.38
CA LYS A 125 -19.97 11.11 -1.49
C LYS A 125 -21.50 11.18 -1.49
N TRP A 126 -22.14 11.05 -2.66
CA TRP A 126 -23.59 11.23 -2.78
C TRP A 126 -24.41 9.95 -2.54
N PHE A 127 -23.92 8.78 -2.94
CA PHE A 127 -24.76 7.59 -3.05
C PHE A 127 -24.21 6.32 -2.39
N LYS A 128 -22.94 6.23 -2.01
CA LYS A 128 -22.34 4.94 -1.65
C LYS A 128 -21.65 4.88 -0.28
N ALA A 129 -21.37 6.02 0.35
CA ALA A 129 -20.56 6.06 1.59
C ALA A 129 -21.36 5.73 2.86
N GLU A 130 -22.71 5.81 2.81
CA GLU A 130 -23.54 5.67 3.99
C GLU A 130 -23.47 4.26 4.59
N GLY A 131 -23.09 4.20 5.87
CA GLY A 131 -23.02 2.96 6.64
C GLY A 131 -21.87 2.01 6.31
N LYS A 132 -20.96 2.38 5.40
CA LYS A 132 -19.80 1.56 5.00
C LYS A 132 -18.54 1.92 5.77
N THR A 133 -17.61 0.97 5.87
CA THR A 133 -16.24 1.24 6.32
C THR A 133 -15.43 1.83 5.16
N VAL A 134 -14.65 2.87 5.46
CA VAL A 134 -13.78 3.55 4.48
C VAL A 134 -12.33 3.36 4.87
N HIS A 135 -11.52 2.87 3.93
CA HIS A 135 -10.09 2.73 4.05
C HIS A 135 -9.41 3.68 3.07
N LEU A 136 -8.65 4.64 3.57
CA LEU A 136 -7.95 5.64 2.77
C LEU A 136 -6.44 5.45 2.90
N PHE A 137 -5.79 5.18 1.77
CA PHE A 137 -4.35 5.02 1.67
C PHE A 137 -3.72 6.28 1.10
N TRP A 138 -2.80 6.89 1.86
CA TRP A 138 -2.05 8.05 1.45
C TRP A 138 -0.74 7.62 0.79
N GLY A 139 -0.75 7.53 -0.53
CA GLY A 139 0.31 6.96 -1.34
C GLY A 139 -0.02 5.55 -1.89
N ILE A 140 0.56 5.26 -3.06
CA ILE A 140 0.45 3.96 -3.73
C ILE A 140 1.83 3.32 -3.69
N ASN A 141 2.01 2.37 -2.79
CA ASN A 141 3.23 1.58 -2.62
C ASN A 141 2.88 0.11 -2.35
N GLU A 142 3.87 -0.75 -2.25
CA GLU A 142 3.67 -2.19 -2.03
C GLU A 142 2.90 -2.47 -0.74
N ALA A 143 3.27 -1.85 0.37
CA ALA A 143 2.61 -2.00 1.67
C ALA A 143 1.12 -1.63 1.62
N SER A 144 0.80 -0.48 1.00
CA SER A 144 -0.59 -0.03 0.85
C SER A 144 -1.42 -0.93 -0.06
N CYS A 145 -0.82 -1.48 -1.13
CA CYS A 145 -1.48 -2.42 -2.02
C CYS A 145 -1.74 -3.78 -1.34
N LEU A 146 -0.75 -4.34 -0.64
CA LEU A 146 -0.90 -5.60 0.11
C LEU A 146 -1.99 -5.49 1.17
N MET A 147 -1.99 -4.42 1.96
CA MET A 147 -3.02 -4.19 2.97
C MET A 147 -4.41 -4.03 2.34
N ALA A 148 -4.52 -3.29 1.24
CA ALA A 148 -5.79 -3.09 0.54
C ALA A 148 -6.31 -4.39 -0.10
N GLU A 149 -5.44 -5.24 -0.63
CA GLU A 149 -5.82 -6.56 -1.12
C GLU A 149 -6.36 -7.46 -0.01
N ASP A 150 -5.71 -7.45 1.15
CA ASP A 150 -6.16 -8.25 2.30
C ASP A 150 -7.52 -7.74 2.83
N ILE A 151 -7.69 -6.41 2.96
CA ILE A 151 -8.99 -5.80 3.27
C ILE A 151 -10.05 -6.26 2.28
N ARG A 152 -9.75 -6.24 0.98
CA ARG A 152 -10.71 -6.62 -0.06
C ARG A 152 -11.10 -8.09 0.00
N LYS A 153 -10.18 -8.98 0.42
CA LYS A 153 -10.45 -10.42 0.60
C LYS A 153 -11.39 -10.67 1.78
N ILE A 154 -11.22 -9.91 2.87
CA ILE A 154 -11.98 -10.10 4.11
C ILE A 154 -13.29 -9.31 4.08
N HIS A 155 -13.26 -8.07 3.57
CA HIS A 155 -14.36 -7.11 3.56
C HIS A 155 -14.62 -6.61 2.13
N ALA A 156 -15.33 -7.41 1.34
CA ALA A 156 -15.57 -7.12 -0.08
C ALA A 156 -16.36 -5.82 -0.34
N ASP A 157 -17.19 -5.38 0.60
CA ASP A 157 -18.08 -4.22 0.47
C ASP A 157 -17.49 -2.91 0.97
N ASP A 158 -16.33 -2.94 1.64
CA ASP A 158 -15.69 -1.74 2.15
C ASP A 158 -15.19 -0.83 1.02
N THR A 159 -15.18 0.46 1.28
CA THR A 159 -14.70 1.46 0.30
C THR A 159 -13.20 1.66 0.47
N ILE A 160 -12.43 1.41 -0.59
CA ILE A 160 -10.98 1.61 -0.60
C ILE A 160 -10.67 2.81 -1.51
N ILE A 161 -9.94 3.79 -0.97
CA ILE A 161 -9.53 5.00 -1.66
C ILE A 161 -8.01 5.11 -1.60
N PHE A 162 -7.37 5.27 -2.75
CA PHE A 162 -5.94 5.59 -2.85
C PHE A 162 -5.77 7.04 -3.27
N VAL A 163 -4.94 7.77 -2.55
CA VAL A 163 -4.48 9.11 -2.93
C VAL A 163 -3.10 8.98 -3.54
N ASP A 164 -2.98 9.26 -4.83
CA ASP A 164 -1.68 9.29 -5.52
C ASP A 164 -0.99 10.63 -5.24
N ILE A 165 0.11 10.57 -4.52
CA ILE A 165 0.91 11.74 -4.13
C ILE A 165 2.08 12.00 -5.10
N ASP A 166 2.49 11.00 -5.89
CA ASP A 166 3.63 11.04 -6.80
C ASP A 166 3.15 10.95 -8.27
N GLU A 167 2.38 11.95 -8.72
CA GLU A 167 1.76 11.96 -10.05
C GLU A 167 2.76 11.89 -11.21
N ASP A 168 3.95 12.46 -11.03
CA ASP A 168 4.99 12.62 -12.06
C ASP A 168 6.04 11.51 -12.07
N SER A 169 5.86 10.42 -11.30
CA SER A 169 6.82 9.33 -11.27
C SER A 169 6.77 8.48 -12.56
N ASP A 170 7.94 8.09 -13.06
CA ASP A 170 8.10 7.18 -14.22
C ASP A 170 7.45 5.79 -13.97
N ASP A 171 7.06 5.50 -12.73
CA ASP A 171 6.47 4.24 -12.27
C ASP A 171 4.93 4.16 -12.43
N ALA A 172 4.31 5.08 -13.15
CA ALA A 172 2.84 5.10 -13.34
C ALA A 172 2.28 3.77 -13.90
N SER A 173 3.05 3.07 -14.73
CA SER A 173 2.67 1.75 -15.28
C SER A 173 2.70 0.65 -14.20
N GLN A 174 3.67 0.68 -13.30
CA GLN A 174 3.82 -0.29 -12.21
C GLN A 174 2.75 -0.07 -11.14
N LYS A 175 2.50 1.18 -10.73
CA LYS A 175 1.39 1.56 -9.84
C LYS A 175 0.05 1.06 -10.38
N LYS A 176 -0.20 1.26 -11.69
CA LYS A 176 -1.43 0.80 -12.33
C LYS A 176 -1.55 -0.73 -12.38
N ALA A 177 -0.45 -1.43 -12.56
CA ALA A 177 -0.41 -2.89 -12.53
C ALA A 177 -0.75 -3.41 -11.12
N SER A 178 -0.14 -2.86 -10.08
CA SER A 178 -0.41 -3.20 -8.67
C SER A 178 -1.88 -2.98 -8.29
N LEU A 179 -2.46 -1.84 -8.70
CA LEU A 179 -3.87 -1.54 -8.43
C LEU A 179 -4.86 -2.39 -9.24
N SER A 180 -4.43 -3.03 -10.34
CA SER A 180 -5.32 -3.81 -11.20
C SER A 180 -5.92 -5.03 -10.49
N HIS A 181 -5.27 -5.53 -9.46
CA HIS A 181 -5.73 -6.66 -8.64
C HIS A 181 -6.76 -6.23 -7.57
N ILE A 182 -6.81 -4.94 -7.22
CA ILE A 182 -7.72 -4.42 -6.19
C ILE A 182 -9.02 -3.95 -6.84
N THR A 183 -10.02 -4.83 -6.86
CA THR A 183 -11.32 -4.53 -7.48
C THR A 183 -12.09 -3.48 -6.70
N ASN A 184 -12.79 -2.57 -7.42
CA ASN A 184 -13.63 -1.51 -6.85
C ASN A 184 -12.89 -0.50 -5.95
N SER A 185 -11.58 -0.31 -6.13
CA SER A 185 -10.85 0.79 -5.50
C SER A 185 -11.06 2.09 -6.27
N ILE A 186 -11.00 3.21 -5.54
CA ILE A 186 -11.01 4.56 -6.09
C ILE A 186 -9.58 5.07 -6.02
N THR A 187 -9.04 5.54 -7.14
CA THR A 187 -7.76 6.22 -7.16
C THR A 187 -7.98 7.67 -7.54
N ILE A 188 -7.47 8.60 -6.76
CA ILE A 188 -7.53 10.03 -7.02
C ILE A 188 -6.16 10.64 -6.73
N SER A 189 -5.74 11.58 -7.57
CA SER A 189 -4.50 12.29 -7.31
C SER A 189 -4.68 13.41 -6.29
N SER A 190 -3.61 13.78 -5.59
CA SER A 190 -3.64 14.88 -4.63
C SER A 190 -4.03 16.20 -5.29
N SER A 191 -3.58 16.46 -6.51
CA SER A 191 -3.95 17.65 -7.30
C SER A 191 -5.42 17.65 -7.71
N GLU A 192 -6.02 16.50 -7.97
CA GLU A 192 -7.44 16.38 -8.29
C GLU A 192 -8.32 16.63 -7.06
N ILE A 193 -7.90 16.17 -5.88
CA ILE A 193 -8.60 16.48 -4.62
C ILE A 193 -8.63 17.98 -4.39
N ALA A 194 -7.48 18.64 -4.49
CA ALA A 194 -7.37 20.09 -4.32
C ALA A 194 -8.26 20.88 -5.33
N ARG A 195 -8.35 20.42 -6.59
CA ARG A 195 -9.23 21.01 -7.59
C ARG A 195 -10.71 20.82 -7.27
N LEU A 196 -11.10 19.63 -6.80
CA LEU A 196 -12.48 19.36 -6.40
C LEU A 196 -12.90 20.26 -5.24
N ASP A 197 -12.05 20.40 -4.25
CA ASP A 197 -12.30 21.22 -3.08
C ASP A 197 -12.35 22.71 -3.45
N ALA A 198 -11.50 23.18 -4.37
CA ALA A 198 -11.53 24.54 -4.89
C ALA A 198 -12.82 24.83 -5.68
N VAL A 199 -13.28 23.90 -6.51
CA VAL A 199 -14.55 24.04 -7.25
C VAL A 199 -15.74 24.10 -6.29
N GLU A 200 -15.76 23.26 -5.26
CA GLU A 200 -16.82 23.25 -4.26
C GLU A 200 -16.83 24.55 -3.44
N ALA A 201 -15.65 25.07 -3.07
CA ALA A 201 -15.54 26.36 -2.40
C ALA A 201 -16.05 27.53 -3.27
N LEU A 202 -15.78 27.51 -4.58
CA LEU A 202 -16.31 28.49 -5.53
C LEU A 202 -17.84 28.39 -5.64
N VAL A 203 -18.40 27.19 -5.70
CA VAL A 203 -19.85 26.96 -5.75
C VAL A 203 -20.50 27.48 -4.47
N ASP A 204 -19.95 27.15 -3.30
CA ASP A 204 -20.44 27.66 -2.00
C ASP A 204 -20.39 29.19 -1.95
N HIS A 205 -19.32 29.80 -2.45
CA HIS A 205 -19.20 31.26 -2.53
C HIS A 205 -20.29 31.88 -3.43
N CYS A 206 -20.59 31.26 -4.56
CA CYS A 206 -21.65 31.74 -5.46
C CYS A 206 -23.04 31.63 -4.84
N TYR A 207 -23.31 30.63 -4.00
CA TYR A 207 -24.64 30.42 -3.40
C TYR A 207 -24.80 31.13 -2.05
N ASN A 208 -23.77 31.18 -1.21
CA ASN A 208 -23.86 31.63 0.18
C ASN A 208 -23.25 33.03 0.42
N GLY A 209 -22.66 33.66 -0.60
CA GLY A 209 -22.05 34.98 -0.54
C GLY A 209 -20.67 35.00 0.16
N PRO A 210 -20.04 36.19 0.29
CA PRO A 210 -18.64 36.34 0.72
C PRO A 210 -18.35 35.97 2.19
N ALA A 211 -19.35 35.70 3.01
CA ALA A 211 -19.15 35.32 4.42
C ALA A 211 -18.55 33.90 4.62
N ALA A 212 -18.47 33.10 3.56
CA ALA A 212 -17.88 31.76 3.61
C ALA A 212 -16.33 31.77 3.47
N PHE A 213 -15.73 32.91 3.17
CA PHE A 213 -14.26 33.08 3.07
C PHE A 213 -13.66 33.65 4.39
N ASN A 214 -13.79 32.93 5.49
CA ASN A 214 -12.95 33.15 6.64
C ASN A 214 -11.80 32.14 6.62
N THR A 215 -10.94 32.28 5.65
CA THR A 215 -9.61 31.69 5.72
C THR A 215 -8.64 32.75 5.23
N ASP A 216 -7.80 33.19 6.13
CA ASP A 216 -6.62 33.96 5.80
C ASP A 216 -5.91 33.28 4.65
N GLY A 217 -5.79 34.00 3.54
CA GLY A 217 -5.34 33.46 2.26
C GLY A 217 -3.84 33.22 2.19
N GLU A 218 -3.28 32.48 3.13
CA GLU A 218 -2.00 31.83 2.99
C GLU A 218 -2.25 30.39 2.52
N MET A 219 -1.96 30.18 1.23
CA MET A 219 -1.75 28.86 0.67
C MET A 219 -0.51 28.31 1.40
N ASP A 220 -0.77 27.52 2.44
CA ASP A 220 0.30 26.86 3.19
C ASP A 220 1.03 25.94 2.23
N ILE A 221 2.28 26.32 1.88
CA ILE A 221 3.17 25.63 0.94
C ILE A 221 3.49 24.19 1.42
N PHE A 222 3.11 23.86 2.65
CA PHE A 222 3.18 22.52 3.25
C PHE A 222 1.82 21.81 3.24
N GLY A 223 1.14 21.81 2.07
CA GLY A 223 0.06 20.88 1.78
C GLY A 223 -0.95 20.71 2.90
N ALA A 224 -1.65 21.79 3.26
CA ALA A 224 -2.92 21.61 3.96
C ALA A 224 -3.74 20.64 3.14
N LEU A 225 -3.96 19.44 3.67
CA LEU A 225 -4.77 18.40 3.07
C LEU A 225 -6.19 18.96 2.94
N HIS A 226 -6.52 19.54 1.78
CA HIS A 226 -7.88 19.93 1.47
C HIS A 226 -8.69 18.65 1.27
N LEU A 227 -9.19 18.09 2.37
CA LEU A 227 -9.90 16.82 2.39
C LEU A 227 -11.41 16.99 2.44
N ARG A 228 -11.95 18.15 2.05
CA ARG A 228 -13.38 18.47 2.17
C ARG A 228 -14.30 17.38 1.59
N ASN A 229 -13.99 16.91 0.39
CA ASN A 229 -14.74 15.83 -0.24
C ASN A 229 -14.52 14.48 0.43
N ILE A 230 -13.30 14.20 0.87
CA ILE A 230 -12.95 12.99 1.62
C ILE A 230 -13.56 13.03 3.02
N ALA A 231 -13.48 14.16 3.72
CA ALA A 231 -14.11 14.35 5.01
C ALA A 231 -15.63 14.11 4.95
N ALA A 232 -16.29 14.57 3.89
CA ALA A 232 -17.72 14.32 3.69
C ALA A 232 -18.05 12.83 3.44
N ILE A 233 -17.14 12.06 2.82
CA ILE A 233 -17.28 10.59 2.70
C ILE A 233 -17.09 9.94 4.07
N VAL A 234 -16.05 10.34 4.80
CA VAL A 234 -15.72 9.85 6.14
C VAL A 234 -16.87 10.10 7.13
N GLN A 235 -17.46 11.30 7.13
CA GLN A 235 -18.60 11.64 7.99
C GLN A 235 -19.84 10.75 7.79
N LYS A 236 -20.05 10.25 6.57
CA LYS A 236 -21.15 9.34 6.24
C LYS A 236 -20.83 7.87 6.48
N SER A 237 -19.57 7.53 6.70
CA SER A 237 -19.13 6.16 6.92
C SER A 237 -19.44 5.70 8.35
N SER A 238 -19.55 4.37 8.52
CA SER A 238 -19.68 3.76 9.86
C SER A 238 -18.37 3.75 10.63
N ARG A 239 -17.27 3.56 9.92
CA ARG A 239 -15.88 3.62 10.41
C ARG A 239 -14.96 4.11 9.31
N SER A 240 -13.85 4.72 9.68
CA SER A 240 -12.85 5.18 8.72
C SER A 240 -11.43 4.98 9.24
N TYR A 241 -10.56 4.59 8.33
CA TYR A 241 -9.16 4.28 8.58
C TYR A 241 -8.29 5.01 7.58
N PHE A 242 -7.26 5.70 8.06
CA PHE A 242 -6.27 6.37 7.22
C PHE A 242 -4.93 5.65 7.38
N TYR A 243 -4.27 5.38 6.26
CA TYR A 243 -3.01 4.65 6.21
C TYR A 243 -1.92 5.50 5.55
N PHE A 244 -0.88 5.81 6.30
CA PHE A 244 0.35 6.45 5.85
C PHE A 244 1.46 5.41 5.91
N LEU A 245 1.65 4.65 4.82
CA LEU A 245 2.51 3.47 4.79
C LEU A 245 3.69 3.62 3.82
N SER A 246 4.10 4.85 3.45
CA SER A 246 5.27 5.05 2.61
C SER A 246 6.57 4.72 3.35
N ASP A 247 7.66 4.54 2.59
CA ASP A 247 8.98 4.32 3.17
C ASP A 247 9.57 5.60 3.81
N ASP A 248 9.04 6.77 3.44
CA ASP A 248 9.42 8.06 4.05
C ASP A 248 8.66 8.29 5.36
N GLU A 249 9.33 7.94 6.46
CA GLU A 249 8.81 8.09 7.81
C GLU A 249 8.44 9.55 8.16
N ALA A 250 9.23 10.52 7.70
CA ALA A 250 8.98 11.93 7.97
C ALA A 250 7.69 12.41 7.26
N GLN A 251 7.50 11.98 6.02
CA GLN A 251 6.30 12.27 5.25
C GLN A 251 5.05 11.64 5.89
N ASN A 252 5.14 10.40 6.34
CA ASN A 252 4.05 9.71 7.01
C ASN A 252 3.62 10.43 8.30
N ILE A 253 4.60 10.81 9.13
CA ILE A 253 4.34 11.53 10.38
C ILE A 253 3.73 12.91 10.10
N ALA A 254 4.30 13.67 9.17
CA ALA A 254 3.77 14.97 8.78
C ALA A 254 2.33 14.86 8.26
N GLY A 255 2.04 13.87 7.41
CA GLY A 255 0.71 13.60 6.90
C GLY A 255 -0.30 13.30 8.01
N ALA A 256 0.06 12.44 8.97
CA ALA A 256 -0.79 12.11 10.11
C ALA A 256 -1.05 13.31 11.03
N LEU A 257 -0.03 14.13 11.31
CA LEU A 257 -0.16 15.32 12.12
C LEU A 257 -1.01 16.40 11.44
N ASN A 258 -0.86 16.57 10.11
CA ASN A 258 -1.70 17.48 9.33
C ASN A 258 -3.17 17.02 9.35
N LEU A 259 -3.43 15.72 9.26
CA LEU A 259 -4.78 15.17 9.36
C LEU A 259 -5.41 15.46 10.73
N GLN A 260 -4.63 15.41 11.82
CA GLN A 260 -5.07 15.77 13.16
C GLN A 260 -5.49 17.25 13.29
N GLN A 261 -5.03 18.11 12.39
CA GLN A 261 -5.36 19.55 12.39
C GLN A 261 -6.60 19.88 11.54
N ASP A 262 -7.07 18.93 10.71
CA ASP A 262 -8.26 19.15 9.88
C ASP A 262 -9.50 19.46 10.71
N SER A 263 -10.09 20.64 10.49
CA SER A 263 -11.20 21.15 11.29
C SER A 263 -12.48 20.34 11.14
N GLN A 264 -12.72 19.76 9.96
CA GLN A 264 -13.93 18.97 9.68
C GLN A 264 -13.85 17.59 10.34
N LEU A 265 -12.71 16.93 10.27
CA LEU A 265 -12.48 15.64 10.93
C LEU A 265 -12.43 15.79 12.45
N ARG A 266 -11.85 16.89 12.97
CA ARG A 266 -11.85 17.19 14.41
C ARG A 266 -13.24 17.45 14.98
N SER A 267 -14.14 18.00 14.20
CA SER A 267 -15.52 18.27 14.63
C SER A 267 -16.38 17.01 14.77
N MET A 268 -15.92 15.86 14.30
CA MET A 268 -16.65 14.60 14.42
C MET A 268 -16.65 14.11 15.87
N THR A 269 -17.83 13.86 16.40
CA THR A 269 -18.04 13.31 17.75
C THR A 269 -18.17 11.78 17.74
N GLU A 270 -18.72 11.25 16.65
CA GLU A 270 -18.92 9.81 16.43
C GLU A 270 -18.08 9.35 15.21
N ASN A 271 -17.73 8.06 15.19
CA ASN A 271 -17.02 7.41 14.08
C ASN A 271 -15.71 8.11 13.65
N ARG A 272 -14.93 8.59 14.62
CA ARG A 272 -13.66 9.25 14.35
C ARG A 272 -12.72 8.32 13.59
N PRO A 273 -11.95 8.86 12.63
CA PRO A 273 -10.94 8.10 11.94
C PRO A 273 -9.85 7.55 12.88
N VAL A 274 -9.38 6.34 12.59
CA VAL A 274 -8.14 5.80 13.15
C VAL A 274 -7.03 5.95 12.12
N ILE A 275 -5.89 6.48 12.54
CA ILE A 275 -4.76 6.79 11.67
C ILE A 275 -3.65 5.76 11.92
N TYR A 276 -3.26 5.02 10.88
CA TYR A 276 -2.13 4.11 10.89
C TYR A 276 -0.93 4.76 10.22
N VAL A 277 0.19 4.85 10.93
CA VAL A 277 1.40 5.55 10.49
C VAL A 277 2.59 4.61 10.50
N HIS A 278 3.22 4.38 9.35
CA HIS A 278 4.49 3.69 9.29
C HIS A 278 5.59 4.57 9.87
N ALA A 279 6.03 4.23 11.05
CA ALA A 279 7.08 4.93 11.79
C ALA A 279 7.78 3.97 12.76
N ARG A 280 9.03 4.27 13.11
CA ARG A 280 9.80 3.49 14.07
C ARG A 280 9.41 3.85 15.50
N ARG A 281 9.01 2.86 16.28
CA ARG A 281 8.68 3.04 17.69
C ARG A 281 9.85 3.59 18.52
N ASN A 282 11.07 3.23 18.12
CA ASN A 282 12.27 3.55 18.90
C ASN A 282 12.79 4.98 18.72
N THR A 283 12.48 5.66 17.62
CA THR A 283 13.01 6.99 17.29
C THR A 283 11.97 8.10 17.41
N ASN A 284 10.72 7.82 17.05
CA ASN A 284 9.69 8.85 16.91
C ASN A 284 8.55 8.74 17.93
N ASN A 285 8.63 7.78 18.85
CA ASN A 285 7.63 7.58 19.89
C ASN A 285 7.33 8.88 20.65
N SER A 286 8.37 9.67 20.97
CA SER A 286 8.18 10.90 21.75
C SER A 286 7.30 11.95 21.03
N VAL A 287 7.33 12.01 19.69
CA VAL A 287 6.52 12.97 18.93
C VAL A 287 5.09 12.44 18.81
N LEU A 288 4.92 11.20 18.37
CA LEU A 288 3.60 10.58 18.18
C LEU A 288 2.94 10.23 19.52
N ASP A 289 3.70 9.77 20.54
CA ASP A 289 3.20 9.51 21.89
C ASP A 289 2.77 10.81 22.57
N HIS A 290 3.46 11.93 22.34
CA HIS A 290 3.02 13.22 22.86
C HIS A 290 1.63 13.60 22.31
N TYR A 291 1.37 13.28 21.03
CA TYR A 291 0.04 13.51 20.45
C TYR A 291 -0.99 12.44 20.87
N SER A 292 -0.58 11.21 21.16
CA SER A 292 -1.47 10.14 21.62
C SER A 292 -1.75 10.19 23.14
N GLN A 293 -0.79 10.60 23.96
CA GLN A 293 -0.92 10.69 25.42
C GLN A 293 -1.76 11.86 25.90
N TYR A 294 -1.95 12.90 25.09
CA TYR A 294 -2.93 13.94 25.38
C TYR A 294 -4.38 13.48 25.08
N VAL A 295 -4.66 12.21 25.28
CA VAL A 295 -5.96 11.55 25.08
C VAL A 295 -7.08 12.07 26.00
N GLY A 296 -6.77 12.96 26.94
CA GLY A 296 -7.79 13.72 27.69
C GLY A 296 -8.55 14.74 26.84
N ASP A 297 -8.05 15.11 25.68
CA ASP A 297 -8.73 15.99 24.73
C ASP A 297 -9.58 15.13 23.77
N GLN A 298 -10.87 15.02 24.04
CA GLN A 298 -11.85 14.27 23.24
C GLN A 298 -11.95 14.70 21.77
N SER A 299 -11.15 15.67 21.34
CA SER A 299 -11.13 16.17 19.95
C SER A 299 -10.09 15.50 19.04
N ARG A 300 -9.26 14.58 19.54
CA ARG A 300 -8.16 13.98 18.75
C ARG A 300 -8.53 12.64 18.14
N MET A 301 -8.00 12.39 16.94
CA MET A 301 -8.08 11.08 16.27
C MET A 301 -7.01 10.16 16.85
N GLU A 302 -7.32 8.88 16.94
CA GLU A 302 -6.39 7.86 17.39
C GLU A 302 -5.29 7.63 16.36
N ILE A 303 -4.02 7.63 16.80
CA ILE A 303 -2.85 7.31 15.96
C ILE A 303 -2.27 5.97 16.40
N GLN A 304 -2.15 5.04 15.47
CA GLN A 304 -1.53 3.73 15.65
C GLN A 304 -0.23 3.66 14.84
N ILE A 305 0.88 3.30 15.50
CA ILE A 305 2.17 3.19 14.85
C ILE A 305 2.32 1.80 14.23
N VAL A 306 2.56 1.76 12.93
CA VAL A 306 2.90 0.56 12.16
C VAL A 306 4.43 0.50 12.05
N ASP A 307 5.07 -0.28 12.91
CA ASP A 307 6.52 -0.47 12.89
C ASP A 307 6.85 -1.83 12.28
N SER A 308 7.45 -1.84 11.10
CA SER A 308 7.78 -3.07 10.38
C SER A 308 8.77 -3.96 11.13
N ALA A 309 9.67 -3.37 11.92
CA ALA A 309 10.60 -4.13 12.76
C ALA A 309 9.88 -4.86 13.90
N TYR A 310 9.02 -4.15 14.62
CA TYR A 310 8.18 -4.72 15.67
C TYR A 310 7.22 -5.78 15.12
N LEU A 311 6.51 -5.48 14.02
CA LEU A 311 5.55 -6.40 13.42
C LEU A 311 6.23 -7.68 12.92
N SER A 312 7.44 -7.58 12.33
CA SER A 312 8.17 -8.76 11.88
C SER A 312 8.50 -9.70 13.03
N VAL A 313 8.89 -9.19 14.19
CA VAL A 313 9.14 -9.99 15.38
C VAL A 313 7.84 -10.46 16.03
N ALA A 314 6.78 -9.69 15.97
CA ALA A 314 5.45 -10.11 16.44
C ALA A 314 4.95 -11.35 15.68
N THR A 315 5.30 -11.53 14.40
CA THR A 315 5.00 -12.76 13.66
C THR A 315 5.71 -13.98 14.26
N LEU A 316 6.93 -13.82 14.78
CA LEU A 316 7.64 -14.91 15.50
C LEU A 316 6.94 -15.28 16.81
N LYS A 317 6.45 -14.29 17.55
CA LYS A 317 5.72 -14.53 18.81
C LYS A 317 4.43 -15.34 18.60
N ARG A 318 3.80 -15.18 17.45
CA ARG A 318 2.56 -15.89 17.06
C ARG A 318 2.80 -17.25 16.43
N ASN A 319 4.03 -17.52 15.97
CA ASN A 319 4.38 -18.78 15.35
C ASN A 319 4.94 -19.75 16.39
N GLU A 320 4.13 -20.72 16.83
CA GLU A 320 4.53 -21.71 17.81
C GLU A 320 5.80 -22.48 17.43
N THR A 321 6.06 -22.69 16.14
CA THR A 321 7.26 -23.38 15.69
C THR A 321 8.51 -22.51 15.82
N ALA A 322 8.38 -21.18 15.85
CA ALA A 322 9.48 -20.23 15.99
C ALA A 322 9.83 -19.91 17.45
N LEU A 323 9.06 -20.37 18.43
CA LEU A 323 9.30 -20.05 19.83
C LEU A 323 10.60 -20.67 20.36
N PRO A 324 11.38 -19.97 21.21
CA PRO A 324 12.64 -20.42 21.80
C PRO A 324 12.55 -21.78 22.52
N VAL A 325 11.40 -22.09 23.11
CA VAL A 325 11.16 -23.38 23.80
C VAL A 325 11.34 -24.59 22.88
N ARG A 326 11.21 -24.43 21.57
CA ARG A 326 11.46 -25.51 20.59
C ARG A 326 12.95 -25.82 20.39
N CYS A 327 13.82 -24.96 20.89
CA CYS A 327 15.27 -25.02 20.70
C CYS A 327 16.00 -25.40 21.98
N VAL A 328 15.29 -25.88 23.00
CA VAL A 328 15.86 -26.37 24.28
C VAL A 328 15.27 -27.71 24.65
N GLU A 329 15.96 -28.43 25.49
CA GLU A 329 15.46 -29.67 26.06
C GLU A 329 14.65 -29.34 27.32
N VAL A 330 13.36 -29.72 27.30
CA VAL A 330 12.42 -29.49 28.41
C VAL A 330 12.17 -30.82 29.09
N ASP A 331 12.37 -30.88 30.37
CA ASP A 331 11.94 -32.04 31.17
C ASP A 331 10.39 -32.09 31.16
N LYS A 332 9.85 -33.14 30.57
CA LYS A 332 8.40 -33.33 30.42
C LYS A 332 7.63 -33.50 31.74
N ALA A 333 8.32 -33.90 32.78
CA ALA A 333 7.70 -34.14 34.09
C ALA A 333 7.59 -32.85 34.91
N THR A 334 8.59 -31.99 34.84
CA THR A 334 8.73 -30.79 35.67
C THR A 334 8.54 -29.50 34.88
N GLY A 335 8.67 -29.53 33.54
CA GLY A 335 8.74 -28.36 32.70
C GLY A 335 10.06 -27.60 32.80
N ALA A 336 11.04 -28.11 33.52
CA ALA A 336 12.33 -27.45 33.75
C ALA A 336 13.24 -27.49 32.52
N VAL A 337 14.07 -26.45 32.39
CA VAL A 337 15.11 -26.32 31.37
C VAL A 337 16.43 -26.05 32.08
N ASP A 338 17.29 -27.06 32.20
CA ASP A 338 18.55 -26.97 32.93
C ASP A 338 19.73 -26.52 32.04
N THR A 339 19.53 -26.49 30.72
CA THR A 339 20.56 -26.06 29.77
C THR A 339 20.52 -24.55 29.52
N PRO A 340 21.69 -23.89 29.35
CA PRO A 340 21.75 -22.50 28.98
C PRO A 340 21.07 -22.25 27.61
N PHE A 341 20.36 -21.12 27.46
CA PHE A 341 19.87 -20.66 26.16
C PHE A 341 20.86 -19.64 25.58
N THR A 342 21.47 -19.98 24.46
CA THR A 342 22.44 -19.14 23.78
C THR A 342 21.93 -18.73 22.40
N SER A 343 21.94 -17.44 22.11
CA SER A 343 21.47 -16.90 20.86
C SER A 343 22.50 -15.99 20.18
N LEU A 344 22.32 -15.82 18.85
CA LEU A 344 23.10 -14.92 18.02
C LEU A 344 22.17 -14.03 17.22
N ILE A 345 22.39 -12.73 17.24
CA ILE A 345 21.69 -11.76 16.39
C ILE A 345 22.73 -11.08 15.49
N VAL A 346 22.52 -11.14 14.18
CA VAL A 346 23.36 -10.47 13.19
C VAL A 346 22.56 -9.38 12.50
N GLY A 347 23.03 -8.13 12.60
CA GLY A 347 22.26 -6.93 12.29
C GLY A 347 21.48 -6.47 13.52
N PHE A 348 22.08 -5.60 14.35
CA PHE A 348 21.50 -5.15 15.62
C PHE A 348 20.84 -3.76 15.49
N GLY A 349 20.19 -3.51 14.33
CA GLY A 349 19.29 -2.37 14.13
C GLY A 349 17.94 -2.57 14.81
N ASP A 350 16.89 -1.88 14.35
CA ASP A 350 15.56 -1.92 14.97
C ASP A 350 15.00 -3.34 15.07
N THR A 351 15.07 -4.12 13.99
CA THR A 351 14.62 -5.53 14.00
C THR A 351 15.46 -6.40 14.93
N GLY A 352 16.79 -6.22 14.93
CA GLY A 352 17.67 -6.97 15.82
C GLY A 352 17.40 -6.67 17.29
N LEU A 353 17.10 -5.42 17.63
CA LEU A 353 16.73 -5.00 18.98
C LEU A 353 15.38 -5.61 19.41
N GLU A 354 14.37 -5.59 18.54
CA GLU A 354 13.09 -6.24 18.83
C GLU A 354 13.25 -7.77 18.94
N ALA A 355 14.09 -8.39 18.10
CA ALA A 355 14.40 -9.80 18.19
C ALA A 355 15.11 -10.14 19.51
N PHE A 356 16.01 -9.27 20.01
CA PHE A 356 16.62 -9.45 21.32
C PHE A 356 15.56 -9.42 22.43
N ARG A 357 14.62 -8.46 22.41
CA ARG A 357 13.52 -8.41 23.38
C ARG A 357 12.68 -9.69 23.35
N PHE A 358 12.32 -10.15 22.15
CA PHE A 358 11.61 -11.40 21.98
C PHE A 358 12.36 -12.58 22.59
N LEU A 359 13.65 -12.74 22.26
CA LEU A 359 14.45 -13.85 22.78
C LEU A 359 14.60 -13.75 24.30
N TYR A 360 14.82 -12.56 24.85
CA TYR A 360 14.97 -12.34 26.28
C TYR A 360 13.69 -12.68 27.06
N GLU A 361 12.53 -12.27 26.54
CA GLU A 361 11.22 -12.53 27.15
C GLU A 361 10.83 -14.01 27.07
N TYR A 362 10.98 -14.63 25.88
CA TYR A 362 10.47 -15.98 25.61
C TYR A 362 11.46 -17.10 25.94
N SER A 363 12.69 -16.78 26.35
CA SER A 363 13.66 -17.73 26.88
C SER A 363 13.89 -17.56 28.38
N ALA A 364 12.98 -16.93 29.10
CA ALA A 364 13.02 -16.85 30.56
C ALA A 364 12.65 -18.21 31.20
N PHE A 365 13.46 -19.23 30.96
CA PHE A 365 13.25 -20.58 31.46
C PHE A 365 13.63 -20.71 32.91
N VAL A 366 13.05 -21.71 33.57
CA VAL A 366 13.35 -22.06 34.99
C VAL A 366 13.95 -23.45 35.03
N GLY A 367 15.05 -23.59 35.72
CA GLY A 367 15.74 -24.87 35.94
C GLY A 367 15.08 -25.70 37.04
N SER A 368 15.53 -26.95 37.18
CA SER A 368 15.07 -27.89 38.22
C SER A 368 15.33 -27.39 39.63
N ASP A 369 16.31 -26.48 39.80
CA ASP A 369 16.65 -25.83 41.08
C ASP A 369 15.72 -24.63 41.41
N GLY A 370 14.72 -24.33 40.55
CA GLY A 370 13.81 -23.21 40.72
C GLY A 370 14.40 -21.85 40.39
N LYS A 371 15.62 -21.78 39.85
CA LYS A 371 16.26 -20.53 39.41
C LYS A 371 16.11 -20.31 37.90
N LYS A 372 16.26 -19.05 37.47
CA LYS A 372 16.31 -18.70 36.05
C LYS A 372 17.50 -19.43 35.37
N SER A 373 17.22 -20.14 34.29
CA SER A 373 18.24 -20.75 33.45
C SER A 373 19.12 -19.68 32.80
N PRO A 374 20.43 -19.95 32.61
CA PRO A 374 21.32 -18.95 32.01
C PRO A 374 20.90 -18.57 30.61
N PHE A 375 20.84 -17.27 30.37
CA PHE A 375 20.55 -16.67 29.04
C PHE A 375 21.80 -15.94 28.55
N LYS A 376 22.15 -16.12 27.27
CA LYS A 376 23.22 -15.35 26.64
C LYS A 376 22.86 -15.02 25.17
N CYS A 377 23.00 -13.75 24.81
CA CYS A 377 22.83 -13.28 23.44
C CYS A 377 24.13 -12.61 22.96
N TYR A 378 24.59 -13.01 21.80
CA TYR A 378 25.64 -12.32 21.06
C TYR A 378 25.00 -11.46 19.97
N ALA A 379 25.14 -10.15 20.06
CA ALA A 379 24.66 -9.22 19.06
C ALA A 379 25.84 -8.68 18.23
N VAL A 380 25.79 -8.88 16.93
CA VAL A 380 26.84 -8.48 15.99
C VAL A 380 26.31 -7.46 15.01
N ASP A 381 27.02 -6.32 14.90
CA ASP A 381 26.73 -5.28 13.90
C ASP A 381 28.04 -4.55 13.53
N GLU A 382 28.18 -4.12 12.28
CA GLU A 382 29.34 -3.35 11.83
C GLU A 382 29.35 -1.92 12.42
N ARG A 383 28.17 -1.39 12.73
CA ARG A 383 27.95 -0.05 13.31
C ARG A 383 27.70 -0.10 14.82
N MET A 384 28.15 -1.14 15.51
CA MET A 384 27.88 -1.36 16.94
C MET A 384 28.25 -0.13 17.80
N ASP A 385 29.31 0.60 17.47
CA ASP A 385 29.71 1.83 18.21
C ASP A 385 28.60 2.89 18.29
N ARG A 386 27.74 2.94 17.28
CA ARG A 386 26.60 3.89 17.25
C ARG A 386 25.39 3.37 18.02
N ILE A 387 25.27 2.06 18.12
CA ILE A 387 24.11 1.37 18.69
C ILE A 387 24.30 1.15 20.20
N GLU A 388 25.52 0.83 20.64
CA GLU A 388 25.82 0.46 22.02
C GLU A 388 25.35 1.47 23.06
N GLY A 389 25.64 2.77 22.88
CA GLY A 389 25.22 3.81 23.81
C GLY A 389 23.70 3.87 23.97
N PHE A 390 22.97 3.74 22.87
CA PHE A 390 21.53 3.72 22.86
C PHE A 390 20.93 2.49 23.56
N VAL A 391 21.51 1.31 23.33
CA VAL A 391 21.11 0.05 23.96
C VAL A 391 21.32 0.12 25.47
N ARG A 392 22.46 0.60 25.93
CA ARG A 392 22.77 0.74 27.36
C ARG A 392 21.85 1.70 28.09
N VAL A 393 21.44 2.80 27.42
CA VAL A 393 20.47 3.76 27.99
C VAL A 393 19.06 3.17 28.07
N ARG A 394 18.65 2.41 27.06
CA ARG A 394 17.28 1.84 27.02
C ARG A 394 17.11 0.56 27.84
N MET A 395 18.17 -0.18 28.02
CA MET A 395 18.15 -1.46 28.74
C MET A 395 19.25 -1.49 29.82
N PRO A 396 19.22 -0.57 30.81
CA PRO A 396 20.29 -0.46 31.81
C PRO A 396 20.42 -1.68 32.74
N ALA A 397 19.35 -2.45 32.85
CA ALA A 397 19.33 -3.66 33.70
C ALA A 397 19.99 -4.88 33.06
N ILE A 398 20.25 -4.85 31.73
CA ILE A 398 20.84 -5.99 31.02
C ILE A 398 22.36 -5.90 31.07
N GLY A 399 23.00 -6.91 31.71
CA GLY A 399 24.44 -7.02 31.85
C GLY A 399 25.15 -7.57 30.60
N GLU A 400 26.47 -7.43 30.58
CA GLU A 400 27.31 -8.00 29.52
C GLU A 400 27.30 -9.54 29.52
N GLU A 401 26.94 -10.13 30.65
CA GLU A 401 26.76 -11.57 30.78
C GLU A 401 25.59 -12.07 29.95
N GLU A 402 24.50 -11.28 29.89
CA GLU A 402 23.29 -11.61 29.14
C GLU A 402 23.35 -11.11 27.68
N LEU A 403 23.94 -9.93 27.42
CA LEU A 403 24.06 -9.34 26.09
C LEU A 403 25.48 -8.88 25.78
N SER A 404 26.15 -9.63 24.91
CA SER A 404 27.48 -9.30 24.40
C SER A 404 27.42 -8.59 23.09
N LEU A 405 27.77 -7.29 23.06
CA LEU A 405 27.79 -6.45 21.86
C LEU A 405 29.12 -6.58 21.12
N ILE A 406 29.07 -6.94 19.83
CA ILE A 406 30.27 -7.26 19.03
C ILE A 406 30.28 -6.40 17.78
N LYS A 407 31.32 -5.57 17.61
CA LYS A 407 31.56 -4.85 16.37
C LYS A 407 32.31 -5.74 15.39
N ALA A 408 31.64 -6.22 14.35
CA ALA A 408 32.24 -6.97 13.27
C ALA A 408 31.35 -6.91 12.00
N SER A 409 32.00 -6.90 10.83
CA SER A 409 31.32 -7.18 9.56
C SER A 409 31.20 -8.70 9.37
N VAL A 410 30.13 -9.14 8.71
CA VAL A 410 29.87 -10.57 8.42
C VAL A 410 30.93 -11.22 7.53
N ASP A 411 31.65 -10.42 6.75
CA ASP A 411 32.75 -10.87 5.87
C ASP A 411 34.11 -10.92 6.58
N SER A 412 34.19 -10.47 7.84
CA SER A 412 35.45 -10.35 8.55
C SER A 412 35.91 -11.67 9.20
N GLU A 413 37.21 -11.90 9.24
CA GLU A 413 37.83 -13.02 9.98
C GLU A 413 37.44 -13.01 11.47
N LYS A 414 37.34 -11.82 12.06
CA LYS A 414 36.91 -11.62 13.46
C LYS A 414 35.51 -12.19 13.70
N PHE A 415 34.57 -11.98 12.76
CA PHE A 415 33.23 -12.52 12.83
C PHE A 415 33.28 -14.07 12.87
N TRP A 416 33.89 -14.68 11.85
CA TRP A 416 33.91 -16.13 11.72
C TRP A 416 34.69 -16.82 12.84
N THR A 417 35.78 -16.24 13.32
CA THR A 417 36.51 -16.74 14.49
C THR A 417 35.61 -16.79 15.74
N LYS A 418 34.83 -15.71 15.96
CA LYS A 418 33.89 -15.68 17.08
C LYS A 418 32.77 -16.70 16.91
N ILE A 419 32.17 -16.78 15.73
CA ILE A 419 31.06 -17.70 15.43
C ILE A 419 31.51 -19.16 15.61
N ASN A 420 32.66 -19.54 15.06
CA ASN A 420 33.18 -20.90 15.19
C ASN A 420 33.44 -21.31 16.66
N GLY A 421 33.71 -20.32 17.52
CA GLY A 421 33.85 -20.56 18.95
C GLY A 421 32.56 -20.79 19.71
N ILE A 422 31.41 -20.32 19.18
CA ILE A 422 30.11 -20.39 19.87
C ILE A 422 29.06 -21.24 19.15
N ILE A 423 29.28 -21.64 17.90
CA ILE A 423 28.30 -22.34 17.06
C ILE A 423 27.75 -23.64 17.69
N ARG A 424 28.55 -24.29 18.53
CA ARG A 424 28.15 -25.50 19.23
C ARG A 424 27.07 -25.28 20.27
N ASP A 425 27.13 -24.12 20.92
CA ASP A 425 26.24 -23.78 22.04
C ASP A 425 25.01 -22.99 21.61
N LEU A 426 24.93 -22.58 20.33
CA LEU A 426 23.81 -21.81 19.85
C LEU A 426 22.52 -22.63 19.78
N ASN A 427 21.43 -22.07 20.31
CA ASN A 427 20.08 -22.58 20.20
C ASN A 427 19.30 -21.81 19.09
N TYR A 428 19.57 -20.50 18.95
CA TYR A 428 18.78 -19.64 18.10
C TYR A 428 19.65 -18.59 17.41
N VAL A 429 19.43 -18.36 16.14
CA VAL A 429 20.09 -17.30 15.36
C VAL A 429 19.03 -16.43 14.69
N VAL A 430 19.20 -15.12 14.76
CA VAL A 430 18.39 -14.16 14.01
C VAL A 430 19.31 -13.36 13.09
N ILE A 431 19.01 -13.35 11.80
CA ILE A 431 19.70 -12.56 10.78
C ILE A 431 18.74 -11.45 10.34
N ALA A 432 19.05 -10.21 10.70
CA ALA A 432 18.26 -9.03 10.43
C ALA A 432 19.07 -7.96 9.66
N LEU A 433 19.73 -8.40 8.60
CA LEU A 433 20.49 -7.53 7.68
C LEU A 433 19.58 -6.91 6.65
N ASN A 434 19.78 -5.64 6.30
CA ASN A 434 18.94 -4.91 5.32
C ASN A 434 19.15 -5.37 3.85
N ASN A 435 19.90 -6.45 3.63
CA ASN A 435 20.13 -7.02 2.31
C ASN A 435 19.83 -8.52 2.35
N ASP A 436 18.74 -8.90 1.70
CA ASP A 436 18.22 -10.28 1.66
C ASP A 436 19.22 -11.27 1.07
N THR A 437 19.98 -10.87 0.04
CA THR A 437 20.99 -11.73 -0.57
C THR A 437 22.14 -12.03 0.40
N VAL A 438 22.61 -11.02 1.12
CA VAL A 438 23.66 -11.17 2.14
C VAL A 438 23.13 -11.98 3.33
N GLY A 439 21.90 -11.71 3.76
CA GLY A 439 21.23 -12.44 4.84
C GLY A 439 21.08 -13.93 4.53
N LEU A 440 20.62 -14.27 3.34
CA LEU A 440 20.50 -15.65 2.89
C LEU A 440 21.88 -16.35 2.79
N SER A 441 22.87 -15.67 2.19
CA SER A 441 24.23 -16.23 2.08
C SER A 441 24.83 -16.53 3.44
N LEU A 442 24.65 -15.62 4.40
CA LEU A 442 25.09 -15.83 5.79
C LEU A 442 24.37 -17.02 6.43
N ALA A 443 23.04 -17.12 6.25
CA ALA A 443 22.25 -18.23 6.79
C ALA A 443 22.75 -19.59 6.26
N VAL A 444 23.01 -19.69 4.96
CA VAL A 444 23.56 -20.90 4.32
C VAL A 444 24.93 -21.26 4.89
N ASN A 445 25.80 -20.28 5.10
CA ASN A 445 27.14 -20.51 5.65
C ASN A 445 27.08 -20.93 7.12
N LEU A 446 26.21 -20.32 7.94
CA LEU A 446 25.99 -20.72 9.33
C LEU A 446 25.39 -22.12 9.42
N PHE A 447 24.46 -22.46 8.54
CA PHE A 447 23.86 -23.78 8.45
C PHE A 447 24.94 -24.86 8.17
N LYS A 448 25.81 -24.64 7.17
CA LYS A 448 26.93 -25.53 6.87
C LYS A 448 27.91 -25.64 8.03
N SER A 449 28.27 -24.53 8.65
CA SER A 449 29.17 -24.50 9.81
C SER A 449 28.57 -25.27 11.00
N ALA A 450 27.25 -25.10 11.24
CA ALA A 450 26.57 -25.83 12.30
C ALA A 450 26.57 -27.36 12.06
N LEU A 451 26.31 -27.78 10.82
CA LEU A 451 26.35 -29.20 10.46
C LEU A 451 27.73 -29.84 10.70
N MET A 452 28.79 -29.11 10.40
CA MET A 452 30.17 -29.60 10.56
C MET A 452 30.64 -29.62 12.00
N ASN A 453 30.22 -28.66 12.81
CA ASN A 453 30.83 -28.41 14.13
C ASN A 453 29.91 -28.76 15.31
N ARG A 454 28.60 -28.92 15.10
CA ARG A 454 27.66 -29.24 16.18
C ARG A 454 27.57 -30.74 16.42
N PRO A 455 27.74 -31.21 17.67
CA PRO A 455 27.56 -32.61 18.02
C PRO A 455 26.13 -33.10 17.72
N SER A 456 26.00 -34.39 17.47
CA SER A 456 24.69 -35.05 17.38
C SER A 456 24.04 -35.12 18.77
N GLY A 457 22.72 -34.99 18.86
CA GLY A 457 21.97 -35.07 20.13
C GLY A 457 21.74 -33.75 20.83
N LEU A 458 22.22 -32.63 20.29
CA LEU A 458 21.84 -31.30 20.78
C LEU A 458 20.44 -30.90 20.26
N PRO A 459 19.72 -30.04 21.01
CA PRO A 459 18.44 -29.47 20.56
C PRO A 459 18.55 -28.78 19.22
N LEU A 460 17.43 -28.61 18.54
CA LEU A 460 17.32 -27.94 17.24
C LEU A 460 17.95 -26.54 17.28
N LEU A 461 18.82 -26.22 16.31
CA LEU A 461 19.26 -24.86 16.04
C LEU A 461 18.35 -24.21 15.01
N LYS A 462 17.68 -23.14 15.38
CA LYS A 462 16.90 -22.33 14.43
C LYS A 462 17.69 -21.15 13.92
N ILE A 463 17.69 -20.95 12.61
CA ILE A 463 18.27 -19.80 11.92
C ILE A 463 17.11 -19.03 11.27
N MET A 464 16.71 -17.94 11.91
CA MET A 464 15.63 -17.06 11.44
C MET A 464 16.23 -15.97 10.58
N VAL A 465 15.77 -15.84 9.33
CA VAL A 465 16.25 -14.84 8.39
C VAL A 465 15.11 -13.89 8.05
N ARG A 466 15.31 -12.60 8.30
CA ARG A 466 14.36 -11.60 7.89
C ARG A 466 14.36 -11.46 6.38
N CYS A 467 13.17 -11.41 5.79
CA CYS A 467 12.93 -11.10 4.39
C CYS A 467 12.32 -9.71 4.29
N TYR A 468 12.95 -8.81 3.52
CA TYR A 468 12.48 -7.44 3.33
C TYR A 468 11.77 -7.25 2.00
N ASP A 469 12.14 -8.03 0.98
CA ASP A 469 11.69 -7.85 -0.40
C ASP A 469 10.88 -9.07 -0.85
N SER A 470 9.64 -8.82 -1.28
CA SER A 470 8.74 -9.85 -1.79
C SER A 470 9.29 -10.59 -3.02
N VAL A 471 10.08 -9.93 -3.86
CA VAL A 471 10.72 -10.54 -5.04
C VAL A 471 11.78 -11.55 -4.61
N SER A 472 12.54 -11.23 -3.57
CA SER A 472 13.58 -12.11 -3.01
C SER A 472 12.99 -13.28 -2.21
N GLU A 473 11.79 -13.15 -1.67
CA GLU A 473 11.14 -14.11 -0.78
C GLU A 473 11.04 -15.51 -1.39
N LYS A 474 10.54 -15.62 -2.61
CA LYS A 474 10.34 -16.90 -3.29
C LYS A 474 11.67 -17.67 -3.39
N ARG A 475 12.73 -16.97 -3.81
CA ARG A 475 14.07 -17.55 -3.92
C ARG A 475 14.62 -17.98 -2.56
N MET A 476 14.45 -17.13 -1.54
CA MET A 476 14.89 -17.43 -0.18
C MET A 476 14.15 -18.63 0.40
N SER A 477 12.83 -18.72 0.17
CA SER A 477 12.00 -19.85 0.60
C SER A 477 12.40 -21.15 -0.07
N GLU A 478 12.67 -21.15 -1.37
CA GLU A 478 13.11 -22.32 -2.13
C GLU A 478 14.47 -22.84 -1.61
N VAL A 479 15.43 -21.95 -1.35
CA VAL A 479 16.74 -22.29 -0.81
C VAL A 479 16.63 -22.85 0.61
N ALA A 480 15.87 -22.19 1.49
CA ALA A 480 15.66 -22.64 2.86
C ALA A 480 14.99 -24.03 2.89
N HIS A 481 13.93 -24.22 2.08
CA HIS A 481 13.25 -25.50 1.96
C HIS A 481 14.18 -26.62 1.47
N SER A 482 14.96 -26.36 0.42
CA SER A 482 15.91 -27.33 -0.14
C SER A 482 16.96 -27.74 0.88
N LEU A 483 17.49 -26.80 1.67
CA LEU A 483 18.48 -27.09 2.71
C LEU A 483 17.86 -27.86 3.87
N ASN A 484 16.70 -27.49 4.36
CA ASN A 484 16.00 -28.17 5.43
C ASN A 484 15.66 -29.63 5.06
N MET A 485 15.27 -29.89 3.79
CA MET A 485 14.97 -31.23 3.29
C MET A 485 16.23 -32.09 3.06
N SER A 486 17.41 -31.48 2.98
CA SER A 486 18.68 -32.19 2.74
C SER A 486 19.27 -32.88 3.97
N ILE A 487 18.66 -32.71 5.14
CA ILE A 487 19.19 -33.18 6.43
C ILE A 487 18.15 -33.99 7.18
N GLU A 488 18.64 -34.91 8.06
CA GLU A 488 17.79 -35.55 9.05
C GLU A 488 17.10 -34.54 9.95
N GLU A 489 15.81 -34.71 10.18
CA GLU A 489 15.02 -33.82 11.05
C GLU A 489 15.70 -33.58 12.38
N GLY A 490 15.72 -32.32 12.82
CA GLY A 490 16.03 -31.94 14.21
C GLY A 490 17.43 -31.41 14.50
N LYS A 491 18.30 -31.19 13.50
CA LYS A 491 19.65 -30.63 13.78
C LYS A 491 19.73 -29.12 13.60
N VAL A 492 19.41 -28.63 12.42
CA VAL A 492 19.44 -27.20 12.04
C VAL A 492 18.29 -26.90 11.11
N GLU A 493 17.64 -25.77 11.26
CA GLU A 493 16.52 -25.35 10.40
C GLU A 493 16.67 -23.87 10.03
N ILE A 494 16.48 -23.52 8.75
CA ILE A 494 16.38 -22.14 8.28
C ILE A 494 14.90 -21.79 8.08
N CYS A 495 14.46 -20.71 8.72
CA CYS A 495 13.11 -20.18 8.59
C CYS A 495 13.15 -18.71 8.19
N LEU A 496 12.21 -18.28 7.35
CA LEU A 496 12.03 -16.87 7.02
C LEU A 496 11.00 -16.23 7.95
N PHE A 497 11.17 -14.93 8.21
CA PHE A 497 10.20 -14.13 8.95
C PHE A 497 10.16 -12.70 8.44
N GLY A 498 9.11 -11.97 8.81
CA GLY A 498 8.97 -10.55 8.50
C GLY A 498 8.69 -10.28 7.03
N LYS A 499 8.05 -11.21 6.33
CA LYS A 499 7.61 -11.05 4.95
C LYS A 499 6.57 -9.93 4.86
N GLU A 500 6.69 -9.05 3.87
CA GLU A 500 5.77 -7.92 3.72
C GLU A 500 4.31 -8.36 3.62
N GLU A 501 4.02 -9.45 2.92
CA GLU A 501 2.67 -10.04 2.85
C GLU A 501 2.10 -10.43 4.22
N ASP A 502 2.93 -10.80 5.20
CA ASP A 502 2.51 -11.14 6.56
C ASP A 502 2.41 -9.92 7.47
N LEU A 503 3.19 -8.87 7.19
CA LEU A 503 3.18 -7.62 7.96
C LEU A 503 1.95 -6.78 7.65
N TYR A 504 1.64 -6.59 6.36
CA TYR A 504 0.58 -5.72 5.90
C TYR A 504 -0.74 -6.46 5.69
N ARG A 505 -1.20 -7.15 6.75
CA ARG A 505 -2.50 -7.84 6.82
C ARG A 505 -3.39 -7.22 7.90
N CYS A 506 -4.70 -7.32 7.70
CA CYS A 506 -5.69 -6.93 8.69
C CYS A 506 -5.45 -7.64 10.03
N SER A 507 -5.14 -8.94 9.99
CA SER A 507 -4.87 -9.73 11.18
C SER A 507 -3.60 -9.30 11.93
N THR A 508 -2.66 -8.65 11.27
CA THR A 508 -1.42 -8.16 11.86
C THR A 508 -1.58 -6.72 12.35
N ILE A 509 -2.02 -5.82 11.49
CA ILE A 509 -2.09 -4.38 11.81
C ILE A 509 -3.29 -4.07 12.71
N LEU A 510 -4.49 -4.55 12.36
CA LEU A 510 -5.71 -4.24 13.11
C LEU A 510 -5.80 -5.03 14.43
N SER A 511 -5.25 -6.26 14.49
CA SER A 511 -5.25 -7.06 15.71
C SER A 511 -4.25 -6.57 16.76
N ASP A 512 -3.15 -5.94 16.37
CA ASP A 512 -2.22 -5.34 17.32
C ASP A 512 -2.83 -4.12 18.03
N ALA A 513 -3.71 -3.38 17.38
CA ALA A 513 -4.50 -2.34 18.05
C ALA A 513 -5.35 -2.93 19.17
N VAL A 514 -6.07 -4.03 18.90
CA VAL A 514 -6.89 -4.73 19.91
C VAL A 514 -6.04 -5.28 21.05
N LEU A 515 -4.86 -5.84 20.76
CA LEU A 515 -3.93 -6.33 21.79
C LEU A 515 -3.30 -5.20 22.61
N SER A 516 -3.07 -4.03 22.00
CA SER A 516 -2.60 -2.83 22.70
C SER A 516 -3.66 -2.33 23.68
N GLU A 517 -4.92 -2.25 23.27
CA GLU A 517 -6.05 -1.90 24.14
C GLU A 517 -6.22 -2.92 25.29
N ALA A 518 -6.10 -4.21 25.01
CA ALA A 518 -6.18 -5.25 26.02
C ALA A 518 -5.02 -5.18 27.03
N LYS A 519 -3.81 -4.85 26.58
CA LYS A 519 -2.65 -4.66 27.47
C LYS A 519 -2.80 -3.41 28.34
N GLU A 520 -3.33 -2.33 27.79
CA GLU A 520 -3.59 -1.10 28.54
C GLU A 520 -4.72 -1.30 29.57
N PHE A 521 -5.75 -2.04 29.21
CA PHE A 521 -6.80 -2.46 30.12
C PHE A 521 -6.26 -3.28 31.28
N ASN A 522 -5.42 -4.28 31.02
CA ASN A 522 -4.79 -5.08 32.06
C ASN A 522 -3.87 -4.24 32.96
N ARG A 523 -3.09 -3.30 32.39
CA ARG A 523 -2.22 -2.40 33.14
C ARG A 523 -2.95 -1.47 34.09
N VAL A 524 -4.18 -1.08 33.77
CA VAL A 524 -5.03 -0.25 34.64
C VAL A 524 -5.62 -1.05 35.79
N TYR A 525 -5.73 -2.38 35.66
CA TYR A 525 -6.29 -3.28 36.67
C TYR A 525 -5.25 -4.01 37.53
N GLU A 526 -3.96 -4.01 37.15
CA GLU A 526 -2.81 -4.42 37.99
C GLU A 526 -2.30 -3.24 38.83
#